data_af46e42a2559b5e353cc173e0b084d6b
#
_entry.id   af46e42a2559b5e353cc173e0b084d6b
#
_cell.length_a   1.000
_cell.length_b   1.000
_cell.length_c   1.000
_cell.angle_alpha   90.00
_cell.angle_beta   90.00
_cell.angle_gamma   90.00
#
_symmetry.space_group_name_H-M   'P 1'
#
loop_
_entity.id
_entity.type
_entity.pdbx_description
1 polymer ?
#
loop_
_entity_poly.entity_id
_entity_poly.type
_entity_poly.pdbx_seq_one_letter_code
_entity_poly.pdbx_strand_id
1 'polypeptide(L)'
;VAEQNNGGVDATTLPPNTIRTAGALAAFEGAVGVIGAIVLIVRAMSGADQKVVNGYATAVWLIILAGAVLAAGIALWRGKRWGRAIVMLAQLLLLPVAWYVISSHQALYGIPLGLVAALALGCLFAPASSRWMAEGYDLGDED
;
A
#
# COMPACT_ATOMS: atom_id res chain seq x y z
N VAL A 1 -15.60 38.33 4.86
CA VAL A 1 -15.64 37.07 4.06
C VAL A 1 -14.37 36.90 3.25
N ALA A 2 -13.78 38.00 2.76
CA ALA A 2 -12.48 37.93 2.08
C ALA A 2 -11.28 37.75 3.03
N GLU A 3 -11.49 37.85 4.31
CA GLU A 3 -10.44 37.85 5.33
C GLU A 3 -9.94 36.46 5.73
N GLN A 4 -10.61 35.42 5.24
CA GLN A 4 -10.24 34.04 5.63
C GLN A 4 -9.27 33.39 4.66
N ASN A 5 -8.81 34.13 3.68
CA ASN A 5 -7.83 33.64 2.73
C ASN A 5 -6.40 34.03 3.18
N ASN A 6 -6.07 33.64 4.39
CA ASN A 6 -4.77 33.93 5.00
C ASN A 6 -3.67 32.99 4.51
N GLY A 7 -3.53 32.72 3.23
CA GLY A 7 -2.33 32.01 2.72
C GLY A 7 -1.94 30.75 3.49
N GLY A 8 -2.72 30.37 4.48
CA GLY A 8 -2.58 29.12 5.19
C GLY A 8 -3.00 27.98 4.27
N VAL A 9 -2.19 26.98 4.15
CA VAL A 9 -2.59 25.71 3.55
C VAL A 9 -3.88 25.30 4.27
N ASP A 10 -5.01 25.37 3.57
CA ASP A 10 -6.28 24.96 4.14
C ASP A 10 -6.14 23.53 4.69
N ALA A 11 -6.52 23.33 5.95
CA ALA A 11 -6.47 22.01 6.57
C ALA A 11 -7.23 20.94 5.75
N THR A 12 -8.13 21.39 4.86
CA THR A 12 -8.89 20.53 3.93
C THR A 12 -8.05 19.99 2.76
N THR A 13 -6.90 20.64 2.43
CA THR A 13 -6.02 20.17 1.33
C THR A 13 -5.02 19.13 1.78
N LEU A 14 -4.75 19.03 3.08
CA LEU A 14 -3.86 18.04 3.64
C LEU A 14 -4.56 16.68 3.75
N PRO A 15 -3.86 15.59 3.43
CA PRO A 15 -4.44 14.26 3.63
C PRO A 15 -4.70 14.01 5.12
N PRO A 16 -5.85 13.44 5.48
CA PRO A 16 -6.14 13.09 6.87
C PRO A 16 -5.16 12.03 7.38
N ASN A 17 -5.00 11.94 8.69
CA ASN A 17 -4.11 10.97 9.33
C ASN A 17 -4.42 9.54 8.93
N THR A 18 -5.69 9.20 8.69
CA THR A 18 -6.11 7.88 8.21
C THR A 18 -5.51 7.54 6.85
N ILE A 19 -5.49 8.50 5.92
CA ILE A 19 -4.85 8.33 4.60
C ILE A 19 -3.33 8.17 4.75
N ARG A 20 -2.72 8.99 5.59
CA ARG A 20 -1.27 8.91 5.84
C ARG A 20 -0.89 7.58 6.48
N THR A 21 -1.68 7.11 7.43
CA THR A 21 -1.46 5.81 8.08
C THR A 21 -1.59 4.67 7.06
N ALA A 22 -2.64 4.67 6.23
CA ALA A 22 -2.81 3.67 5.18
C ALA A 22 -1.63 3.70 4.19
N GLY A 23 -1.19 4.89 3.79
CA GLY A 23 -0.03 5.05 2.91
C GLY A 23 1.27 4.53 3.53
N ALA A 24 1.50 4.82 4.82
CA ALA A 24 2.67 4.34 5.55
C ALA A 24 2.67 2.82 5.69
N LEU A 25 1.52 2.22 6.01
CA LEU A 25 1.37 0.76 6.09
C LEU A 25 1.66 0.10 4.73
N ALA A 26 1.07 0.62 3.66
CA ALA A 26 1.30 0.11 2.31
C ALA A 26 2.76 0.28 1.87
N ALA A 27 3.39 1.40 2.18
CA ALA A 27 4.80 1.63 1.89
C ALA A 27 5.70 0.64 2.64
N PHE A 28 5.39 0.38 3.91
CA PHE A 28 6.10 -0.62 4.70
C PHE A 28 5.96 -2.03 4.10
N GLU A 29 4.74 -2.43 3.75
CA GLU A 29 4.49 -3.73 3.09
C GLU A 29 5.23 -3.84 1.76
N GLY A 30 5.16 -2.80 0.93
CA GLY A 30 5.88 -2.75 -0.34
C GLY A 30 7.39 -2.87 -0.15
N ALA A 31 7.97 -2.19 0.85
CA ALA A 31 9.39 -2.29 1.19
C ALA A 31 9.77 -3.70 1.62
N VAL A 32 8.99 -4.33 2.48
CA VAL A 32 9.19 -5.73 2.90
C VAL A 32 9.13 -6.67 1.69
N GLY A 33 8.17 -6.45 0.78
CA GLY A 33 8.05 -7.22 -0.45
C GLY A 33 9.27 -7.09 -1.37
N VAL A 34 9.79 -5.88 -1.54
CA VAL A 34 11.02 -5.63 -2.33
C VAL A 34 12.23 -6.33 -1.70
N ILE A 35 12.39 -6.20 -0.39
CA ILE A 35 13.48 -6.89 0.33
C ILE A 35 13.36 -8.41 0.16
N GLY A 36 12.15 -8.96 0.31
CA GLY A 36 11.87 -10.37 0.09
C GLY A 36 12.25 -10.82 -1.31
N ALA A 37 11.92 -10.02 -2.33
CA ALA A 37 12.30 -10.32 -3.71
C ALA A 37 13.82 -10.33 -3.91
N ILE A 38 14.53 -9.37 -3.33
CA ILE A 38 16.01 -9.33 -3.37
C ILE A 38 16.60 -10.58 -2.73
N VAL A 39 16.08 -10.99 -1.56
CA VAL A 39 16.51 -12.22 -0.89
C VAL A 39 16.30 -13.44 -1.78
N LEU A 40 15.15 -13.53 -2.47
CA LEU A 40 14.87 -14.63 -3.42
C LEU A 40 15.87 -14.65 -4.58
N ILE A 41 16.22 -13.48 -5.13
CA ILE A 41 17.23 -13.38 -6.20
C ILE A 41 18.57 -13.88 -5.70
N VAL A 42 19.02 -13.40 -4.54
CA VAL A 42 20.30 -13.79 -3.96
C VAL A 42 20.36 -15.32 -3.71
N ARG A 43 19.27 -15.89 -3.19
CA ARG A 43 19.18 -17.34 -2.97
C ARG A 43 19.21 -18.12 -4.28
N ALA A 44 18.50 -17.64 -5.31
CA ALA A 44 18.53 -18.26 -6.62
C ALA A 44 19.92 -18.21 -7.26
N MET A 45 20.66 -17.11 -7.08
CA MET A 45 22.04 -16.96 -7.55
C MET A 45 23.02 -17.88 -6.82
N SER A 46 22.78 -18.14 -5.54
CA SER A 46 23.65 -19.02 -4.72
C SER A 46 23.39 -20.52 -4.92
N GLY A 47 22.47 -20.89 -5.83
CA GLY A 47 22.18 -22.29 -6.14
C GLY A 47 21.40 -23.02 -5.04
N ALA A 48 20.81 -22.28 -4.09
CA ALA A 48 20.06 -22.86 -2.97
C ALA A 48 18.73 -23.47 -3.41
N ASP A 49 18.21 -23.06 -4.57
CA ASP A 49 16.96 -23.59 -5.14
C ASP A 49 17.25 -24.27 -6.48
N GLN A 50 17.00 -25.58 -6.55
CA GLN A 50 17.19 -26.36 -7.79
C GLN A 50 16.15 -26.05 -8.89
N LYS A 51 15.14 -25.24 -8.58
CA LYS A 51 14.13 -24.74 -9.53
C LYS A 51 14.39 -23.29 -9.90
N VAL A 52 15.58 -22.99 -10.33
CA VAL A 52 16.11 -21.64 -10.59
C VAL A 52 15.21 -20.79 -11.51
N VAL A 53 14.61 -21.41 -12.54
CA VAL A 53 13.78 -20.69 -13.52
C VAL A 53 12.55 -20.06 -12.87
N ASN A 54 11.88 -20.76 -11.96
CA ASN A 54 10.70 -20.25 -11.29
C ASN A 54 11.02 -19.23 -10.22
N GLY A 55 12.19 -19.34 -9.57
CA GLY A 55 12.64 -18.38 -8.55
C GLY A 55 12.86 -16.97 -9.09
N TYR A 56 13.53 -16.84 -10.24
CA TYR A 56 13.77 -15.55 -10.87
C TYR A 56 12.48 -14.91 -11.37
N ALA A 57 11.60 -15.67 -12.02
CA ALA A 57 10.32 -15.17 -12.51
C ALA A 57 9.46 -14.66 -11.35
N THR A 58 9.38 -15.41 -10.27
CA THR A 58 8.65 -15.01 -9.06
C THR A 58 9.24 -13.75 -8.44
N ALA A 59 10.56 -13.65 -8.36
CA ALA A 59 11.25 -12.48 -7.82
C ALA A 59 11.00 -11.22 -8.66
N VAL A 60 11.03 -11.34 -9.99
CA VAL A 60 10.74 -10.22 -10.90
C VAL A 60 9.31 -9.71 -10.71
N TRP A 61 8.34 -10.61 -10.68
CA TRP A 61 6.95 -10.25 -10.43
C TRP A 61 6.78 -9.60 -9.06
N LEU A 62 7.41 -10.15 -8.04
CA LEU A 62 7.33 -9.61 -6.68
C LEU A 62 7.95 -8.22 -6.60
N ILE A 63 9.07 -7.95 -7.29
CA ILE A 63 9.68 -6.60 -7.35
C ILE A 63 8.72 -5.60 -8.01
N ILE A 64 8.10 -5.98 -9.13
CA ILE A 64 7.17 -5.10 -9.84
C ILE A 64 5.97 -4.78 -8.95
N LEU A 65 5.34 -5.80 -8.38
CA LEU A 65 4.14 -5.62 -7.55
C LEU A 65 4.45 -4.89 -6.25
N ALA A 66 5.47 -5.32 -5.52
CA ALA A 66 5.87 -4.69 -4.27
C ALA A 66 6.39 -3.26 -4.49
N GLY A 67 7.12 -3.02 -5.58
CA GLY A 67 7.55 -1.68 -5.98
C GLY A 67 6.39 -0.75 -6.30
N ALA A 68 5.37 -1.26 -6.98
CA ALA A 68 4.15 -0.49 -7.26
C ALA A 68 3.39 -0.14 -5.97
N VAL A 69 3.27 -1.10 -5.05
CA VAL A 69 2.63 -0.87 -3.73
C VAL A 69 3.42 0.13 -2.90
N LEU A 70 4.75 0.01 -2.89
CA LEU A 70 5.64 0.95 -2.20
C LEU A 70 5.47 2.37 -2.75
N ALA A 71 5.52 2.53 -4.07
CA ALA A 71 5.35 3.83 -4.72
C ALA A 71 3.97 4.43 -4.45
N ALA A 72 2.92 3.62 -4.54
CA ALA A 72 1.55 4.04 -4.25
C ALA A 72 1.36 4.42 -2.78
N GLY A 73 1.97 3.68 -1.86
CA GLY A 73 1.94 3.98 -0.42
C GLY A 73 2.62 5.31 -0.12
N ILE A 74 3.80 5.56 -0.67
CA ILE A 74 4.52 6.83 -0.53
C ILE A 74 3.70 7.97 -1.15
N ALA A 75 3.14 7.76 -2.35
CA ALA A 75 2.31 8.76 -3.01
C ALA A 75 1.08 9.12 -2.16
N LEU A 76 0.40 8.12 -1.62
CA LEU A 76 -0.77 8.31 -0.76
C LEU A 76 -0.39 9.07 0.53
N TRP A 77 0.73 8.71 1.14
CA TRP A 77 1.26 9.39 2.32
C TRP A 77 1.54 10.88 2.05
N ARG A 78 1.98 11.19 0.82
CA ARG A 78 2.21 12.57 0.35
C ARG A 78 0.94 13.30 -0.09
N GLY A 79 -0.21 12.66 -0.03
CA GLY A 79 -1.49 13.23 -0.43
C GLY A 79 -1.84 13.08 -1.91
N LYS A 80 -1.16 12.20 -2.63
CA LYS A 80 -1.49 11.88 -4.02
C LYS A 80 -2.66 10.89 -4.06
N ARG A 81 -3.79 11.32 -4.60
CA ARG A 81 -5.03 10.54 -4.61
C ARG A 81 -4.98 9.27 -5.46
N TRP A 82 -4.17 9.26 -6.51
CA TRP A 82 -4.06 8.10 -7.39
C TRP A 82 -3.55 6.84 -6.66
N GLY A 83 -2.73 7.04 -5.63
CA GLY A 83 -2.20 5.93 -4.83
C GLY A 83 -3.28 5.12 -4.10
N ARG A 84 -4.44 5.73 -3.81
CA ARG A 84 -5.53 5.06 -3.07
C ARG A 84 -6.04 3.81 -3.78
N ALA A 85 -6.26 3.89 -5.08
CA ALA A 85 -6.77 2.75 -5.85
C ALA A 85 -5.80 1.56 -5.83
N ILE A 86 -4.51 1.83 -6.01
CA ILE A 86 -3.48 0.78 -5.99
C ILE A 86 -3.34 0.19 -4.58
N VAL A 87 -3.29 1.03 -3.55
CA VAL A 87 -3.20 0.57 -2.15
C VAL A 87 -4.44 -0.25 -1.79
N MET A 88 -5.63 0.22 -2.14
CA MET A 88 -6.87 -0.50 -1.89
C MET A 88 -6.89 -1.88 -2.55
N LEU A 89 -6.53 -1.93 -3.83
CA LEU A 89 -6.46 -3.21 -4.56
C LEU A 89 -5.44 -4.15 -3.93
N ALA A 90 -4.26 -3.64 -3.58
CA ALA A 90 -3.22 -4.43 -2.93
C ALA A 90 -3.71 -5.03 -1.61
N GLN A 91 -4.37 -4.24 -0.76
CA GLN A 91 -4.88 -4.70 0.51
C GLN A 91 -6.00 -5.75 0.35
N LEU A 92 -6.88 -5.56 -0.64
CA LEU A 92 -7.92 -6.56 -0.95
C LEU A 92 -7.32 -7.89 -1.41
N LEU A 93 -6.23 -7.84 -2.17
CA LEU A 93 -5.52 -9.04 -2.61
C LEU A 93 -4.71 -9.70 -1.49
N LEU A 94 -4.23 -8.92 -0.53
CA LEU A 94 -3.48 -9.45 0.61
C LEU A 94 -4.35 -10.24 1.59
N LEU A 95 -5.64 -9.93 1.69
CA LEU A 95 -6.54 -10.66 2.60
C LEU A 95 -6.63 -12.17 2.28
N PRO A 96 -6.93 -12.58 1.02
CA PRO A 96 -6.92 -14.01 0.69
C PRO A 96 -5.52 -14.62 0.78
N VAL A 97 -4.47 -13.86 0.50
CA VAL A 97 -3.09 -14.32 0.68
C VAL A 97 -2.80 -14.60 2.16
N ALA A 98 -3.17 -13.70 3.05
CA ALA A 98 -3.04 -13.89 4.51
C ALA A 98 -3.79 -15.12 4.97
N TRP A 99 -5.02 -15.32 4.49
CA TRP A 99 -5.81 -16.51 4.78
C TRP A 99 -5.10 -17.79 4.31
N TYR A 100 -4.57 -17.80 3.11
CA TYR A 100 -3.81 -18.92 2.57
C TYR A 100 -2.59 -19.25 3.43
N VAL A 101 -1.84 -18.22 3.84
CA VAL A 101 -0.65 -18.38 4.70
C VAL A 101 -1.03 -18.97 6.06
N ILE A 102 -2.13 -18.51 6.67
CA ILE A 102 -2.66 -19.06 7.93
C ILE A 102 -3.04 -20.53 7.75
N SER A 103 -3.74 -20.85 6.67
CA SER A 103 -4.19 -22.21 6.37
C SER A 103 -3.03 -23.16 6.09
N SER A 104 -1.88 -22.64 5.66
CA SER A 104 -0.65 -23.38 5.42
C SER A 104 0.20 -23.62 6.69
N HIS A 105 -0.41 -23.48 7.84
CA HIS A 105 0.26 -23.63 9.18
C HIS A 105 1.33 -22.56 9.46
N GLN A 106 1.30 -21.43 8.76
CA GLN A 106 2.21 -20.30 8.96
C GLN A 106 1.48 -19.09 9.56
N ALA A 107 0.68 -19.33 10.57
CA ALA A 107 -0.12 -18.30 11.24
C ALA A 107 0.73 -17.13 11.77
N LEU A 108 1.98 -17.40 12.15
CA LEU A 108 2.92 -16.39 12.63
C LEU A 108 3.16 -15.26 11.61
N TYR A 109 3.10 -15.58 10.30
CA TYR A 109 3.26 -14.60 9.23
C TYR A 109 1.92 -14.12 8.67
N GLY A 110 0.94 -15.01 8.58
CA GLY A 110 -0.36 -14.70 8.00
C GLY A 110 -1.23 -13.79 8.86
N ILE A 111 -1.18 -13.93 10.18
CA ILE A 111 -1.96 -13.09 11.10
C ILE A 111 -1.51 -11.63 11.06
N PRO A 112 -0.21 -11.29 11.22
CA PRO A 112 0.25 -9.91 11.08
C PRO A 112 -0.07 -9.32 9.69
N LEU A 113 0.12 -10.09 8.62
CA LEU A 113 -0.18 -9.66 7.26
C LEU A 113 -1.66 -9.29 7.10
N GLY A 114 -2.56 -10.15 7.56
CA GLY A 114 -4.00 -9.91 7.52
C GLY A 114 -4.43 -8.73 8.38
N LEU A 115 -3.84 -8.55 9.56
CA LEU A 115 -4.13 -7.42 10.44
C LEU A 115 -3.71 -6.09 9.80
N VAL A 116 -2.52 -6.02 9.21
CA VAL A 116 -2.05 -4.80 8.53
C VAL A 116 -2.94 -4.47 7.35
N ALA A 117 -3.31 -5.47 6.54
CA ALA A 117 -4.22 -5.28 5.42
C ALA A 117 -5.60 -4.77 5.87
N ALA A 118 -6.17 -5.36 6.93
CA ALA A 118 -7.46 -4.94 7.47
C ALA A 118 -7.40 -3.52 8.04
N LEU A 119 -6.33 -3.17 8.76
CA LEU A 119 -6.12 -1.82 9.29
C LEU A 119 -5.99 -0.79 8.17
N ALA A 120 -5.20 -1.09 7.15
CA ALA A 120 -5.04 -0.20 5.99
C ALA A 120 -6.37 0.03 5.27
N LEU A 121 -7.15 -1.03 5.04
CA LEU A 121 -8.49 -0.90 4.46
C LEU A 121 -9.43 -0.09 5.35
N GLY A 122 -9.42 -0.34 6.66
CA GLY A 122 -10.20 0.45 7.61
C GLY A 122 -9.86 1.94 7.54
N CYS A 123 -8.58 2.27 7.47
CA CYS A 123 -8.11 3.65 7.29
C CYS A 123 -8.56 4.26 5.95
N LEU A 124 -8.52 3.47 4.86
CA LEU A 124 -8.95 3.95 3.53
C LEU A 124 -10.45 4.21 3.46
N PHE A 125 -11.26 3.42 4.16
CA PHE A 125 -12.72 3.57 4.21
C PHE A 125 -13.20 4.46 5.35
N ALA A 126 -12.30 4.98 6.19
CA ALA A 126 -12.68 5.90 7.25
C ALA A 126 -13.41 7.13 6.69
N PRO A 127 -14.40 7.71 7.42
CA PRO A 127 -15.16 8.87 6.93
C PRO A 127 -14.29 10.06 6.55
N ALA A 128 -13.20 10.31 7.28
CA ALA A 128 -12.24 11.37 6.96
C ALA A 128 -11.55 11.13 5.62
N SER A 129 -11.16 9.90 5.32
CA SER A 129 -10.54 9.53 4.04
C SER A 129 -11.52 9.67 2.87
N SER A 130 -12.76 9.24 3.06
CA SER A 130 -13.80 9.32 2.04
C SER A 130 -14.15 10.77 1.72
N ARG A 131 -14.26 11.63 2.75
CA ARG A 131 -14.51 13.06 2.55
C ARG A 131 -13.37 13.75 1.82
N TRP A 132 -12.13 13.47 2.20
CA TRP A 132 -10.95 14.04 1.53
C TRP A 132 -10.89 13.66 0.06
N MET A 133 -11.24 12.42 -0.29
CA MET A 133 -11.31 11.97 -1.69
C MET A 133 -12.42 12.68 -2.45
N ALA A 134 -13.61 12.82 -1.86
CA ALA A 134 -14.74 13.50 -2.49
C ALA A 134 -14.43 14.96 -2.79
N GLU A 135 -13.82 15.69 -1.87
CA GLU A 135 -13.39 17.08 -2.06
C GLU A 135 -12.43 17.23 -3.24
N GLY A 136 -11.55 16.26 -3.46
CA GLY A 136 -10.65 16.25 -4.60
C GLY A 136 -11.34 16.08 -5.94
N TYR A 137 -12.42 15.34 -6.01
CA TYR A 137 -13.22 15.20 -7.24
C TYR A 137 -14.01 16.46 -7.54
N ASP A 138 -14.59 17.11 -6.53
CA ASP A 138 -15.33 18.36 -6.71
C ASP A 138 -14.43 19.48 -7.25
N LEU A 139 -13.17 19.55 -6.84
CA LEU A 139 -12.20 20.51 -7.35
C LEU A 139 -11.73 20.19 -8.78
N GLY A 140 -11.78 18.94 -9.18
CA GLY A 140 -11.42 18.50 -10.53
C GLY A 140 -12.47 18.84 -11.59
N ASP A 141 -13.72 18.95 -11.19
CA ASP A 141 -14.83 19.28 -12.09
C ASP A 141 -14.94 20.78 -12.42
N GLU A 142 -14.22 21.63 -11.70
CA GLU A 142 -14.21 23.09 -11.93
C GLU A 142 -13.13 23.54 -12.93
N ASP A 143 -12.24 22.66 -13.31
CA ASP A 143 -11.20 22.90 -14.31
C ASP A 143 -11.64 22.37 -15.69
#